data_9784c2e761e9aa6bc0bd97a640e99950
#
_entry.id   9784c2e761e9aa6bc0bd97a640e99950
#
_cell.length_a   1.000
_cell.length_b   1.000
_cell.length_c   1.000
_cell.angle_alpha   90.00
_cell.angle_beta   90.00
_cell.angle_gamma   90.00
#
_symmetry.space_group_name_H-M   'P 1'
#
loop_
_entity.id
_entity.type
_entity.pdbx_description
1 polymer ?
#
loop_
_entity_poly.entity_id
_entity_poly.type
_entity_poly.pdbx_seq_one_letter_code
_entity_poly.pdbx_strand_id
1 'polypeptide(L)'
;REQLRQQQSQLAATLDQERARLKIEEAEKARLAQEQVQLTASLEQERQRLKAEEAEKARLEQERAAKEAEIARLTRTQEELSKSLQDEISKGNITIQQVRDQLTINMVDRVLFDSGQAQVKPAGVKVLKQVGDVLNKISDKQIRIEGHTDNVPISTKLQDKFKTNWELSTARATNVVRYLIDQGGVARQHMSAVGYAETRPIAPNETEQGRSANRRI
;
A
#
# COMPACT_ATOMS: atom_id res chain seq x y z
N ARG A 1 -97.69 27.51 7.48
CA ARG A 1 -96.49 28.00 8.26
C ARG A 1 -95.66 26.86 8.85
N GLU A 2 -96.31 25.80 9.32
CA GLU A 2 -95.56 24.60 9.90
C GLU A 2 -94.78 23.84 8.83
N GLN A 3 -95.27 23.61 7.64
CA GLN A 3 -94.64 22.96 6.53
C GLN A 3 -93.29 23.68 6.12
N LEU A 4 -93.35 25.03 6.11
CA LEU A 4 -92.14 25.82 5.81
C LEU A 4 -91.05 25.69 6.87
N ARG A 5 -91.44 25.62 8.14
CA ARG A 5 -90.51 25.38 9.24
C ARG A 5 -89.86 23.99 9.20
N GLN A 6 -90.70 22.98 8.85
CA GLN A 6 -90.20 21.61 8.69
C GLN A 6 -89.23 21.48 7.50
N GLN A 7 -89.45 22.12 6.37
CA GLN A 7 -88.57 22.19 5.25
C GLN A 7 -87.27 22.92 5.57
N GLN A 8 -87.35 24.05 6.30
CA GLN A 8 -86.16 24.76 6.76
C GLN A 8 -85.28 23.92 7.71
N SER A 9 -85.89 23.17 8.64
CA SER A 9 -85.21 22.29 9.54
C SER A 9 -84.53 21.12 8.81
N GLN A 10 -85.18 20.51 7.84
CA GLN A 10 -84.60 19.44 7.00
C GLN A 10 -83.46 19.98 6.13
N LEU A 11 -83.61 21.15 5.55
CA LEU A 11 -82.52 21.76 4.73
C LEU A 11 -81.31 22.12 5.59
N ALA A 12 -81.54 22.64 6.81
CA ALA A 12 -80.44 22.92 7.74
C ALA A 12 -79.68 21.62 8.17
N ALA A 13 -80.42 20.55 8.45
CA ALA A 13 -79.78 19.25 8.80
C ALA A 13 -78.98 18.66 7.63
N THR A 14 -79.52 18.77 6.39
CA THR A 14 -78.81 18.34 5.19
C THR A 14 -77.55 19.17 4.95
N LEU A 15 -77.65 20.49 5.15
CA LEU A 15 -76.46 21.40 5.02
C LEU A 15 -75.39 21.10 6.04
N ASP A 16 -75.77 20.78 7.29
CA ASP A 16 -74.80 20.42 8.32
C ASP A 16 -74.16 19.04 8.07
N GLN A 17 -74.92 18.09 7.50
CA GLN A 17 -74.35 16.82 7.04
C GLN A 17 -73.30 16.99 5.91
N GLU A 18 -73.65 17.80 4.90
CA GLU A 18 -72.77 18.12 3.78
C GLU A 18 -71.50 18.85 4.28
N ARG A 19 -71.62 19.80 5.19
CA ARG A 19 -70.47 20.48 5.81
C ARG A 19 -69.57 19.51 6.60
N ALA A 20 -70.12 18.60 7.34
CA ALA A 20 -69.36 17.58 8.06
C ALA A 20 -68.64 16.66 7.09
N ARG A 21 -69.27 16.27 6.00
CA ARG A 21 -68.70 15.44 4.94
C ARG A 21 -67.50 16.12 4.24
N LEU A 22 -67.67 17.39 3.87
CA LEU A 22 -66.65 18.21 3.25
C LEU A 22 -65.41 18.36 4.18
N LYS A 23 -65.64 18.58 5.48
CA LYS A 23 -64.53 18.64 6.46
C LYS A 23 -63.73 17.32 6.56
N ILE A 24 -64.41 16.19 6.50
CA ILE A 24 -63.75 14.87 6.52
C ILE A 24 -62.93 14.69 5.23
N GLU A 25 -63.49 15.03 4.07
CA GLU A 25 -62.80 14.95 2.78
C GLU A 25 -61.58 15.87 2.71
N GLU A 26 -61.69 17.11 3.20
CA GLU A 26 -60.55 18.03 3.30
C GLU A 26 -59.44 17.53 4.23
N ALA A 27 -59.83 16.96 5.38
CA ALA A 27 -58.85 16.36 6.32
C ALA A 27 -58.15 15.15 5.70
N GLU A 28 -58.85 14.31 4.97
CA GLU A 28 -58.29 13.16 4.28
C GLU A 28 -57.38 13.57 3.14
N LYS A 29 -57.73 14.56 2.34
CA LYS A 29 -56.86 15.17 1.32
C LYS A 29 -55.56 15.75 1.93
N ALA A 30 -55.68 16.47 3.05
CA ALA A 30 -54.53 17.01 3.75
C ALA A 30 -53.58 15.91 4.27
N ARG A 31 -54.15 14.82 4.83
CA ARG A 31 -53.39 13.65 5.26
C ARG A 31 -52.67 12.97 4.13
N LEU A 32 -53.33 12.70 3.02
CA LEU A 32 -52.77 12.09 1.83
C LEU A 32 -51.63 12.96 1.21
N ALA A 33 -51.86 14.28 1.17
CA ALA A 33 -50.81 15.21 0.69
C ALA A 33 -49.54 15.16 1.59
N GLN A 34 -49.74 15.10 2.90
CA GLN A 34 -48.64 14.99 3.85
C GLN A 34 -47.89 13.65 3.72
N GLU A 35 -48.60 12.54 3.58
CA GLU A 35 -48.02 11.22 3.34
C GLU A 35 -47.25 11.17 2.03
N GLN A 36 -47.74 11.78 0.97
CA GLN A 36 -47.07 11.87 -0.32
C GLN A 36 -45.74 12.65 -0.22
N VAL A 37 -45.73 13.77 0.53
CA VAL A 37 -44.50 14.54 0.77
C VAL A 37 -43.47 13.72 1.54
N GLN A 38 -43.88 13.00 2.59
CA GLN A 38 -42.99 12.13 3.36
C GLN A 38 -42.42 11.00 2.51
N LEU A 39 -43.26 10.34 1.71
CA LEU A 39 -42.81 9.27 0.82
C LEU A 39 -41.84 9.78 -0.24
N THR A 40 -42.09 10.94 -0.82
CA THR A 40 -41.20 11.56 -1.80
C THR A 40 -39.84 11.89 -1.18
N ALA A 41 -39.82 12.44 0.04
CA ALA A 41 -38.60 12.74 0.78
C ALA A 41 -37.82 11.46 1.09
N SER A 42 -38.52 10.40 1.52
CA SER A 42 -37.89 9.09 1.79
C SER A 42 -37.29 8.47 0.54
N LEU A 43 -37.97 8.51 -0.58
CA LEU A 43 -37.45 8.02 -1.87
C LEU A 43 -36.21 8.80 -2.33
N GLU A 44 -36.22 10.12 -2.17
CA GLU A 44 -35.06 10.93 -2.53
C GLU A 44 -33.86 10.62 -1.64
N GLN A 45 -34.06 10.43 -0.34
CA GLN A 45 -33.03 10.03 0.59
C GLN A 45 -32.43 8.67 0.21
N GLU A 46 -33.28 7.68 -0.12
CA GLU A 46 -32.81 6.35 -0.54
C GLU A 46 -32.05 6.40 -1.87
N ARG A 47 -32.51 7.21 -2.84
CA ARG A 47 -31.77 7.44 -4.09
C ARG A 47 -30.40 8.04 -3.87
N GLN A 48 -30.26 8.99 -2.97
CA GLN A 48 -28.97 9.60 -2.64
C GLN A 48 -28.05 8.58 -1.96
N ARG A 49 -28.59 7.76 -1.07
CA ARG A 49 -27.86 6.69 -0.43
C ARG A 49 -27.33 5.66 -1.43
N LEU A 50 -28.19 5.16 -2.32
CA LEU A 50 -27.79 4.21 -3.37
C LEU A 50 -26.71 4.80 -4.29
N LYS A 51 -26.86 6.06 -4.69
CA LYS A 51 -25.86 6.74 -5.51
C LYS A 51 -24.50 6.89 -4.81
N ALA A 52 -24.51 7.16 -3.51
CA ALA A 52 -23.28 7.21 -2.70
C ALA A 52 -22.63 5.83 -2.58
N GLU A 53 -23.42 4.78 -2.37
CA GLU A 53 -22.95 3.40 -2.30
C GLU A 53 -22.35 2.92 -3.63
N GLU A 54 -22.98 3.22 -4.76
CA GLU A 54 -22.46 2.93 -6.10
C GLU A 54 -21.14 3.66 -6.37
N ALA A 55 -21.03 4.93 -5.99
CA ALA A 55 -19.80 5.71 -6.13
C ALA A 55 -18.66 5.14 -5.27
N GLU A 56 -18.94 4.74 -4.04
CA GLU A 56 -17.96 4.09 -3.15
C GLU A 56 -17.51 2.74 -3.71
N LYS A 57 -18.44 1.93 -4.20
CA LYS A 57 -18.11 0.65 -4.85
C LYS A 57 -17.21 0.85 -6.06
N ALA A 58 -17.52 1.79 -6.92
CA ALA A 58 -16.70 2.10 -8.10
C ALA A 58 -15.29 2.57 -7.70
N ARG A 59 -15.17 3.37 -6.63
CA ARG A 59 -13.87 3.80 -6.08
C ARG A 59 -13.04 2.61 -5.59
N LEU A 60 -13.66 1.71 -4.82
CA LEU A 60 -12.99 0.52 -4.29
C LEU A 60 -12.55 -0.43 -5.42
N GLU A 61 -13.36 -0.59 -6.46
CA GLU A 61 -12.99 -1.40 -7.64
C GLU A 61 -11.79 -0.80 -8.39
N GLN A 62 -11.73 0.52 -8.55
CA GLN A 62 -10.58 1.21 -9.14
C GLN A 62 -9.32 1.05 -8.28
N GLU A 63 -9.43 1.21 -6.97
CA GLU A 63 -8.30 1.01 -6.04
C GLU A 63 -7.78 -0.43 -6.08
N ARG A 64 -8.69 -1.40 -6.11
CA ARG A 64 -8.34 -2.81 -6.25
C ARG A 64 -7.62 -3.10 -7.57
N ALA A 65 -8.14 -2.62 -8.69
CA ALA A 65 -7.53 -2.81 -10.00
C ALA A 65 -6.13 -2.17 -10.07
N ALA A 66 -5.94 -0.99 -9.48
CA ALA A 66 -4.64 -0.33 -9.40
C ALA A 66 -3.62 -1.15 -8.57
N LYS A 67 -4.04 -1.71 -7.43
CA LYS A 67 -3.19 -2.59 -6.62
C LYS A 67 -2.84 -3.91 -7.33
N GLU A 68 -3.79 -4.51 -8.03
CA GLU A 68 -3.54 -5.72 -8.82
C GLU A 68 -2.55 -5.47 -9.97
N ALA A 69 -2.67 -4.35 -10.67
CA ALA A 69 -1.73 -3.95 -11.70
C ALA A 69 -0.31 -3.71 -11.14
N GLU A 70 -0.22 -3.10 -9.96
CA GLU A 70 1.04 -2.88 -9.26
C GLU A 70 1.73 -4.20 -8.86
N ILE A 71 0.99 -5.13 -8.28
CA ILE A 71 1.50 -6.47 -7.92
C ILE A 71 1.99 -7.20 -9.17
N ALA A 72 1.25 -7.17 -10.27
CA ALA A 72 1.65 -7.78 -11.54
C ALA A 72 2.95 -7.17 -12.09
N ARG A 73 3.13 -5.86 -11.95
CA ARG A 73 4.37 -5.16 -12.34
C ARG A 73 5.57 -5.62 -11.51
N LEU A 74 5.42 -5.70 -10.19
CA LEU A 74 6.48 -6.19 -9.29
C LEU A 74 6.83 -7.65 -9.58
N THR A 75 5.85 -8.50 -9.88
CA THR A 75 6.08 -9.89 -10.26
C THR A 75 6.95 -9.99 -11.52
N ARG A 76 6.67 -9.19 -12.55
CA ARG A 76 7.53 -9.13 -13.76
C ARG A 76 8.95 -8.67 -13.43
N THR A 77 9.09 -7.68 -12.57
CA THR A 77 10.40 -7.21 -12.11
C THR A 77 11.16 -8.30 -11.36
N GLN A 78 10.47 -9.08 -10.50
CA GLN A 78 11.06 -10.22 -9.81
C GLN A 78 11.55 -11.28 -10.80
N GLU A 79 10.75 -11.59 -11.82
CA GLU A 79 11.12 -12.57 -12.86
C GLU A 79 12.35 -12.12 -13.65
N GLU A 80 12.40 -10.83 -14.05
CA GLU A 80 13.57 -10.26 -14.75
C GLU A 80 14.83 -10.31 -13.89
N LEU A 81 14.73 -9.93 -12.60
CA LEU A 81 15.84 -10.04 -11.65
C LEU A 81 16.29 -11.49 -11.44
N SER A 82 15.35 -12.39 -11.27
CA SER A 82 15.64 -13.83 -11.10
C SER A 82 16.38 -14.39 -12.31
N LYS A 83 15.98 -14.00 -13.51
CA LYS A 83 16.64 -14.41 -14.75
C LYS A 83 18.04 -13.80 -14.87
N SER A 84 18.19 -12.50 -14.59
CA SER A 84 19.49 -11.81 -14.63
C SER A 84 20.50 -12.33 -13.61
N LEU A 85 20.03 -12.75 -12.44
CA LEU A 85 20.87 -13.14 -11.29
C LEU A 85 20.86 -14.65 -11.04
N GLN A 86 20.40 -15.45 -12.01
CA GLN A 86 20.20 -16.90 -11.88
C GLN A 86 21.45 -17.62 -11.34
N ASP A 87 22.65 -17.26 -11.81
CA ASP A 87 23.90 -17.89 -11.39
C ASP A 87 24.19 -17.64 -9.89
N GLU A 88 23.96 -16.43 -9.41
CA GLU A 88 24.19 -16.08 -8.00
C GLU A 88 23.08 -16.63 -7.08
N ILE A 89 21.86 -16.73 -7.59
CA ILE A 89 20.73 -17.40 -6.89
C ILE A 89 21.02 -18.90 -6.74
N SER A 90 21.49 -19.56 -7.80
CA SER A 90 21.84 -20.98 -7.79
C SER A 90 22.98 -21.31 -6.82
N LYS A 91 23.90 -20.39 -6.58
CA LYS A 91 24.98 -20.49 -5.59
C LYS A 91 24.51 -20.18 -4.15
N GLY A 92 23.26 -19.78 -3.95
CA GLY A 92 22.74 -19.35 -2.66
C GLY A 92 23.29 -18.00 -2.17
N ASN A 93 23.84 -17.19 -3.06
CA ASN A 93 24.40 -15.88 -2.76
C ASN A 93 23.36 -14.77 -2.75
N ILE A 94 22.27 -14.95 -3.49
CA ILE A 94 21.17 -13.98 -3.63
C ILE A 94 19.84 -14.71 -3.43
N THR A 95 18.93 -14.06 -2.72
CA THR A 95 17.53 -14.48 -2.65
C THR A 95 16.63 -13.30 -3.00
N ILE A 96 15.57 -13.55 -3.76
CA ILE A 96 14.60 -12.56 -4.17
C ILE A 96 13.24 -13.00 -3.66
N GLN A 97 12.58 -12.13 -2.91
CA GLN A 97 11.26 -12.39 -2.31
C GLN A 97 10.32 -11.23 -2.58
N GLN A 98 9.10 -11.55 -3.00
CA GLN A 98 8.03 -10.58 -3.09
C GLN A 98 6.98 -10.88 -2.02
N VAL A 99 6.69 -9.88 -1.20
CA VAL A 99 5.62 -9.93 -0.21
C VAL A 99 4.70 -8.74 -0.45
N ARG A 100 3.50 -9.02 -0.94
CA ARG A 100 2.51 -8.00 -1.34
C ARG A 100 3.08 -7.04 -2.39
N ASP A 101 3.25 -5.77 -2.02
CA ASP A 101 3.76 -4.66 -2.84
C ASP A 101 5.23 -4.34 -2.60
N GLN A 102 5.94 -5.21 -1.89
CA GLN A 102 7.37 -5.08 -1.62
C GLN A 102 8.17 -6.19 -2.28
N LEU A 103 9.24 -5.80 -2.97
CA LEU A 103 10.25 -6.69 -3.52
C LEU A 103 11.53 -6.54 -2.70
N THR A 104 11.99 -7.63 -2.09
CA THR A 104 13.21 -7.68 -1.30
C THR A 104 14.26 -8.55 -1.98
N ILE A 105 15.46 -8.03 -2.13
CA ILE A 105 16.63 -8.72 -2.67
C ILE A 105 17.65 -8.81 -1.54
N ASN A 106 17.95 -10.00 -1.05
CA ASN A 106 19.02 -10.21 -0.08
C ASN A 106 20.27 -10.75 -0.79
N MET A 107 21.39 -10.06 -0.64
CA MET A 107 22.71 -10.45 -1.17
C MET A 107 23.66 -10.66 -0.02
N VAL A 108 24.25 -11.85 0.07
CA VAL A 108 25.30 -12.15 1.05
C VAL A 108 26.49 -11.22 0.80
N ASP A 109 27.08 -10.65 1.86
CA ASP A 109 28.11 -9.60 1.77
C ASP A 109 29.33 -10.00 0.94
N ARG A 110 29.75 -11.27 1.01
CA ARG A 110 30.90 -11.81 0.23
C ARG A 110 30.74 -11.66 -1.29
N VAL A 111 29.52 -11.46 -1.80
CA VAL A 111 29.30 -11.17 -3.23
C VAL A 111 29.82 -9.78 -3.57
N LEU A 112 29.57 -8.82 -2.71
CA LEU A 112 29.82 -7.40 -2.96
C LEU A 112 31.15 -6.91 -2.37
N PHE A 113 31.60 -7.47 -1.23
CA PHE A 113 32.71 -6.94 -0.46
C PHE A 113 33.74 -8.02 -0.10
N ASP A 114 34.95 -7.58 0.13
CA ASP A 114 35.94 -8.38 0.81
C ASP A 114 35.77 -8.25 2.34
N SER A 115 36.34 -9.19 3.11
CA SER A 115 36.22 -9.21 4.57
C SER A 115 36.70 -7.89 5.19
N GLY A 116 35.86 -7.29 6.04
CA GLY A 116 36.12 -6.01 6.69
C GLY A 116 36.19 -4.79 5.77
N GLN A 117 35.84 -4.92 4.49
CA GLN A 117 35.79 -3.80 3.56
C GLN A 117 34.34 -3.34 3.34
N ALA A 118 34.21 -2.05 3.03
CA ALA A 118 32.94 -1.46 2.58
C ALA A 118 32.97 -1.04 1.10
N GLN A 119 34.17 -1.12 0.46
CA GLN A 119 34.28 -0.85 -0.97
C GLN A 119 33.81 -2.06 -1.78
N VAL A 120 32.95 -1.79 -2.78
CA VAL A 120 32.45 -2.83 -3.68
C VAL A 120 33.60 -3.38 -4.54
N LYS A 121 33.76 -4.69 -4.51
CA LYS A 121 34.81 -5.37 -5.30
C LYS A 121 34.37 -5.58 -6.77
N PRO A 122 35.30 -5.84 -7.72
CA PRO A 122 34.97 -5.98 -9.15
C PRO A 122 33.89 -7.02 -9.47
N ALA A 123 33.86 -8.14 -8.72
CA ALA A 123 32.82 -9.15 -8.88
C ALA A 123 31.43 -8.60 -8.47
N GLY A 124 31.36 -7.82 -7.37
CA GLY A 124 30.15 -7.17 -6.89
C GLY A 124 29.65 -6.10 -7.86
N VAL A 125 30.55 -5.37 -8.52
CA VAL A 125 30.20 -4.38 -9.55
C VAL A 125 29.37 -5.02 -10.67
N LYS A 126 29.71 -6.22 -11.13
CA LYS A 126 28.97 -6.95 -12.17
C LYS A 126 27.52 -7.24 -11.73
N VAL A 127 27.37 -7.72 -10.50
CA VAL A 127 26.06 -8.03 -9.91
C VAL A 127 25.23 -6.77 -9.73
N LEU A 128 25.82 -5.70 -9.17
CA LEU A 128 25.11 -4.43 -8.97
C LEU A 128 24.72 -3.77 -10.29
N LYS A 129 25.50 -3.97 -11.38
CA LYS A 129 25.11 -3.51 -12.71
C LYS A 129 23.82 -4.20 -13.20
N GLN A 130 23.73 -5.52 -13.08
CA GLN A 130 22.53 -6.28 -13.45
C GLN A 130 21.32 -5.85 -12.64
N VAL A 131 21.49 -5.60 -11.34
CA VAL A 131 20.43 -5.05 -10.49
C VAL A 131 20.04 -3.64 -10.93
N GLY A 132 21.02 -2.76 -11.15
CA GLY A 132 20.78 -1.38 -11.61
C GLY A 132 20.00 -1.31 -12.93
N ASP A 133 20.36 -2.17 -13.90
CA ASP A 133 19.69 -2.24 -15.21
C ASP A 133 18.18 -2.58 -15.08
N VAL A 134 17.80 -3.38 -14.08
CA VAL A 134 16.39 -3.69 -13.79
C VAL A 134 15.74 -2.58 -12.97
N LEU A 135 16.43 -2.04 -11.95
CA LEU A 135 15.90 -0.98 -11.09
C LEU A 135 15.59 0.31 -11.89
N ASN A 136 16.36 0.60 -12.93
CA ASN A 136 16.09 1.75 -13.82
C ASN A 136 14.75 1.69 -14.55
N LYS A 137 14.17 0.49 -14.70
CA LYS A 137 12.85 0.31 -15.33
C LYS A 137 11.68 0.61 -14.37
N ILE A 138 11.96 0.75 -13.08
CA ILE A 138 10.97 1.00 -12.01
C ILE A 138 11.24 2.33 -11.31
N SER A 139 11.37 3.39 -12.08
CA SER A 139 11.78 4.73 -11.65
C SER A 139 10.83 5.46 -10.68
N ASP A 140 9.66 4.91 -10.42
CA ASP A 140 8.62 5.44 -9.52
C ASP A 140 8.67 4.86 -8.10
N LYS A 141 9.57 3.89 -7.84
CA LYS A 141 9.67 3.23 -6.54
C LYS A 141 10.79 3.79 -5.68
N GLN A 142 10.54 3.79 -4.37
CA GLN A 142 11.59 4.08 -3.38
C GLN A 142 12.42 2.82 -3.16
N ILE A 143 13.73 2.97 -3.28
CA ILE A 143 14.71 1.89 -3.13
C ILE A 143 15.50 2.17 -1.86
N ARG A 144 15.45 1.22 -0.93
CA ARG A 144 16.20 1.29 0.32
C ARG A 144 17.23 0.20 0.35
N ILE A 145 18.49 0.59 0.49
CA ILE A 145 19.62 -0.33 0.65
C ILE A 145 19.90 -0.48 2.14
N GLU A 146 19.77 -1.69 2.63
CA GLU A 146 19.93 -2.04 4.04
C GLU A 146 21.20 -2.85 4.26
N GLY A 147 22.13 -2.36 5.09
CA GLY A 147 23.34 -3.06 5.48
C GLY A 147 23.15 -3.80 6.79
N HIS A 148 23.55 -5.07 6.83
CA HIS A 148 23.47 -5.92 8.01
C HIS A 148 24.81 -6.63 8.25
N THR A 149 25.11 -6.92 9.52
CA THR A 149 26.25 -7.72 9.94
C THR A 149 25.79 -8.94 10.75
N ASP A 150 26.71 -9.83 11.04
CA ASP A 150 26.58 -10.76 12.15
C ASP A 150 26.88 -10.08 13.51
N ASN A 151 26.83 -10.82 14.59
CA ASN A 151 27.10 -10.33 15.95
C ASN A 151 28.56 -10.33 16.36
N VAL A 152 29.48 -10.64 15.44
CA VAL A 152 30.92 -10.61 15.73
C VAL A 152 31.41 -9.15 15.79
N PRO A 153 32.03 -8.71 16.88
CA PRO A 153 32.54 -7.36 16.96
C PRO A 153 33.63 -7.08 15.91
N ILE A 154 33.72 -5.82 15.51
CA ILE A 154 34.79 -5.35 14.61
C ILE A 154 36.16 -5.66 15.20
N SER A 155 37.02 -6.27 14.40
CA SER A 155 38.39 -6.59 14.84
C SER A 155 39.21 -5.31 15.13
N THR A 156 40.12 -5.37 16.06
CA THR A 156 40.99 -4.23 16.44
C THR A 156 41.71 -3.59 15.26
N LYS A 157 42.08 -4.38 14.24
CA LYS A 157 42.73 -3.88 13.01
C LYS A 157 41.84 -3.01 12.15
N LEU A 158 40.51 -3.10 12.32
CA LEU A 158 39.51 -2.35 11.53
C LEU A 158 38.87 -1.22 12.33
N GLN A 159 39.14 -1.12 13.64
CA GLN A 159 38.53 -0.10 14.52
C GLN A 159 38.89 1.34 14.15
N ASP A 160 40.04 1.56 13.49
CA ASP A 160 40.37 2.89 12.93
C ASP A 160 39.43 3.31 11.78
N LYS A 161 38.91 2.34 11.04
CA LYS A 161 37.95 2.60 9.93
C LYS A 161 36.53 2.52 10.37
N PHE A 162 36.18 1.53 11.16
CA PHE A 162 34.83 1.23 11.63
C PHE A 162 34.89 0.89 13.12
N LYS A 163 34.33 1.72 13.98
CA LYS A 163 34.32 1.50 15.42
C LYS A 163 33.43 0.32 15.80
N THR A 164 32.29 0.20 15.16
CA THR A 164 31.30 -0.84 15.42
C THR A 164 30.71 -1.39 14.13
N ASN A 165 29.87 -2.39 14.24
CA ASN A 165 29.06 -2.93 13.13
C ASN A 165 28.09 -1.90 12.51
N TRP A 166 27.74 -0.85 13.26
CA TRP A 166 26.90 0.24 12.76
C TRP A 166 27.60 1.00 11.65
N GLU A 167 28.84 1.44 11.84
CA GLU A 167 29.60 2.18 10.85
C GLU A 167 29.90 1.30 9.62
N LEU A 168 30.23 0.03 9.81
CA LEU A 168 30.52 -0.90 8.71
C LEU A 168 29.26 -1.12 7.86
N SER A 169 28.11 -1.45 8.49
CA SER A 169 26.88 -1.73 7.77
C SER A 169 26.36 -0.50 7.02
N THR A 170 26.44 0.68 7.65
CA THR A 170 26.04 1.96 7.03
C THR A 170 26.96 2.32 5.86
N ALA A 171 28.28 2.17 6.00
CA ALA A 171 29.23 2.45 4.93
C ALA A 171 29.02 1.52 3.72
N ARG A 172 28.74 0.24 3.96
CA ARG A 172 28.43 -0.74 2.90
C ARG A 172 27.18 -0.35 2.14
N ALA A 173 26.06 -0.06 2.86
CA ALA A 173 24.80 0.38 2.25
C ALA A 173 24.99 1.67 1.43
N THR A 174 25.72 2.65 1.98
CA THR A 174 26.03 3.91 1.29
C THR A 174 26.85 3.70 0.02
N ASN A 175 27.85 2.83 0.02
CA ASN A 175 28.68 2.57 -1.15
C ASN A 175 27.89 1.84 -2.26
N VAL A 176 26.94 0.97 -1.90
CA VAL A 176 26.02 0.37 -2.89
C VAL A 176 25.10 1.43 -3.49
N VAL A 177 24.52 2.31 -2.66
CA VAL A 177 23.69 3.44 -3.16
C VAL A 177 24.49 4.31 -4.11
N ARG A 178 25.73 4.72 -3.74
CA ARG A 178 26.59 5.52 -4.61
C ARG A 178 26.88 4.83 -5.94
N TYR A 179 27.19 3.53 -5.90
CA TYR A 179 27.41 2.79 -7.14
C TYR A 179 26.17 2.77 -8.04
N LEU A 180 25.00 2.49 -7.48
CA LEU A 180 23.74 2.44 -8.24
C LEU A 180 23.38 3.80 -8.84
N ILE A 181 23.68 4.91 -8.17
CA ILE A 181 23.49 6.27 -8.68
C ILE A 181 24.52 6.58 -9.77
N ASP A 182 25.82 6.45 -9.45
CA ASP A 182 26.90 7.00 -10.26
C ASP A 182 27.20 6.13 -11.50
N GLN A 183 27.02 4.80 -11.38
CA GLN A 183 27.33 3.82 -12.42
C GLN A 183 26.09 3.07 -12.93
N GLY A 184 25.10 2.86 -12.07
CA GLY A 184 23.87 2.17 -12.41
C GLY A 184 22.79 3.10 -13.00
N GLY A 185 22.96 4.42 -12.91
CA GLY A 185 22.02 5.40 -13.47
C GLY A 185 20.69 5.51 -12.71
N VAL A 186 20.59 4.91 -11.51
CA VAL A 186 19.37 4.96 -10.70
C VAL A 186 19.14 6.36 -10.16
N ALA A 187 17.93 6.87 -10.25
CA ALA A 187 17.59 8.23 -9.85
C ALA A 187 17.81 8.45 -8.34
N ARG A 188 18.64 9.44 -7.99
CA ARG A 188 19.09 9.74 -6.62
C ARG A 188 17.96 9.95 -5.64
N GLN A 189 16.88 10.62 -6.05
CA GLN A 189 15.73 10.94 -5.18
C GLN A 189 14.95 9.71 -4.72
N HIS A 190 15.18 8.56 -5.34
CA HIS A 190 14.50 7.30 -4.98
C HIS A 190 15.37 6.41 -4.09
N MET A 191 16.61 6.81 -3.79
CA MET A 191 17.58 5.98 -3.09
C MET A 191 17.74 6.39 -1.62
N SER A 192 17.83 5.40 -0.73
CA SER A 192 18.20 5.59 0.67
C SER A 192 19.14 4.47 1.14
N ALA A 193 20.04 4.80 2.08
CA ALA A 193 20.96 3.87 2.71
C ALA A 193 20.68 3.80 4.20
N VAL A 194 20.60 2.58 4.76
CA VAL A 194 20.38 2.33 6.18
C VAL A 194 21.32 1.24 6.66
N GLY A 195 22.01 1.46 7.78
CA GLY A 195 22.76 0.42 8.47
C GLY A 195 21.96 -0.10 9.66
N TYR A 196 21.91 -1.41 9.83
CA TYR A 196 21.21 -2.07 10.95
C TYR A 196 22.17 -2.87 11.84
N ALA A 197 23.45 -2.89 11.52
CA ALA A 197 24.42 -3.72 12.25
C ALA A 197 23.92 -5.17 12.41
N GLU A 198 24.05 -5.75 13.60
CA GLU A 198 23.58 -7.09 13.97
C GLU A 198 22.13 -7.15 14.49
N THR A 199 21.40 -6.03 14.50
CA THR A 199 20.11 -5.92 15.20
C THR A 199 18.95 -6.63 14.52
N ARG A 200 19.12 -7.05 13.26
CA ARG A 200 18.08 -7.73 12.46
C ARG A 200 18.60 -9.04 11.87
N PRO A 201 18.89 -10.06 12.70
CA PRO A 201 19.34 -11.35 12.19
C PRO A 201 18.21 -12.07 11.46
N ILE A 202 18.54 -12.80 10.38
CA ILE A 202 17.63 -13.70 9.65
C ILE A 202 17.96 -15.17 9.89
N ALA A 203 19.09 -15.46 10.55
CA ALA A 203 19.54 -16.79 10.92
C ALA A 203 20.26 -16.76 12.27
N PRO A 204 20.41 -17.91 12.96
CA PRO A 204 21.14 -18.00 14.23
C PRO A 204 22.61 -17.60 14.08
N ASN A 205 23.12 -16.74 14.97
CA ASN A 205 24.55 -16.30 14.97
C ASN A 205 25.54 -17.33 15.54
N GLU A 206 25.02 -18.40 16.14
CA GLU A 206 25.82 -19.47 16.74
C GLU A 206 26.60 -20.28 15.69
N THR A 207 26.08 -20.36 14.48
CA THR A 207 26.72 -21.09 13.37
C THR A 207 27.37 -20.14 12.37
N GLU A 208 28.48 -20.56 11.72
CA GLU A 208 29.07 -19.75 10.64
C GLU A 208 28.15 -19.58 9.45
N GLN A 209 27.33 -20.58 9.15
CA GLN A 209 26.32 -20.48 8.08
C GLN A 209 25.30 -19.41 8.41
N GLY A 210 24.79 -19.35 9.64
CA GLY A 210 23.85 -18.32 10.08
C GLY A 210 24.48 -16.93 10.09
N ARG A 211 25.71 -16.79 10.61
CA ARG A 211 26.44 -15.51 10.54
C ARG A 211 26.64 -15.04 9.11
N SER A 212 27.03 -15.95 8.21
CA SER A 212 27.19 -15.63 6.79
C SER A 212 25.86 -15.14 6.14
N ALA A 213 24.71 -15.71 6.52
CA ALA A 213 23.40 -15.24 6.06
C ALA A 213 23.03 -13.86 6.65
N ASN A 214 23.45 -13.58 7.89
CA ASN A 214 23.21 -12.29 8.55
C ASN A 214 24.05 -11.16 7.94
N ARG A 215 25.27 -11.44 7.48
CA ARG A 215 26.11 -10.49 6.74
C ARG A 215 25.55 -10.32 5.31
N ARG A 216 24.70 -9.33 5.10
CA ARG A 216 23.98 -9.11 3.84
C ARG A 216 23.71 -7.63 3.55
N ILE A 217 23.38 -7.38 2.32
CA ILE A 217 22.77 -6.15 1.82
C ILE A 217 21.40 -6.47 1.25
#